data_528ca6c8c2442936ed65fc1d03a5f401
#
_entry.id   528ca6c8c2442936ed65fc1d03a5f401
#
_cell.length_a   1.000
_cell.length_b   1.000
_cell.length_c   1.000
_cell.angle_alpha   90.00
_cell.angle_beta   90.00
_cell.angle_gamma   90.00
#
_symmetry.space_group_name_H-M   'P 1'
#
loop_
_entity.id
_entity.type
_entity.pdbx_description
1 polymer ?
#
loop_
_entity_poly.entity_id
_entity_poly.type
_entity_poly.pdbx_seq_one_letter_code
_entity_poly.pdbx_strand_id
1 'polypeptide(L)'
;FMKKVIPWEERFMENDTKILKFYLSIEKGTQKMRIEKRKNSPLVYWKISENDLKGLDRWDIFTLYKEQMFKNTSHPEAPWIVLNANDKKIAVLHALRYILGTFDYPNKDLPKPKIWTENINDYSLTINKVPFNNLSYQQYKVLKVMADAE
;
A
#
# COMPACT_ATOMS: atom_id res chain seq x y z
N PHE A 1 -12.29 15.99 -4.26
CA PHE A 1 -11.77 15.14 -3.17
C PHE A 1 -10.36 15.56 -2.78
N MET A 2 -9.36 15.49 -3.67
CA MET A 2 -7.94 15.73 -3.38
C MET A 2 -7.64 17.06 -2.68
N LYS A 3 -8.36 18.14 -2.99
CA LYS A 3 -8.18 19.46 -2.36
C LYS A 3 -8.69 19.57 -0.91
N LYS A 4 -9.53 18.63 -0.48
CA LYS A 4 -10.20 18.69 0.83
C LYS A 4 -9.69 17.61 1.81
N VAL A 5 -8.93 16.62 1.33
CA VAL A 5 -8.53 15.48 2.15
C VAL A 5 -7.49 15.89 3.19
N ILE A 6 -6.48 16.66 2.83
CA ILE A 6 -5.44 17.09 3.78
C ILE A 6 -6.03 17.90 4.94
N PRO A 7 -6.80 19.00 4.72
CA PRO A 7 -7.43 19.71 5.83
C PRO A 7 -8.38 18.84 6.67
N TRP A 8 -8.96 17.81 6.09
CA TRP A 8 -9.79 16.87 6.82
C TRP A 8 -8.95 15.92 7.70
N GLU A 9 -7.84 15.39 7.17
CA GLU A 9 -6.90 14.56 7.90
C GLU A 9 -6.28 15.33 9.08
N GLU A 10 -5.86 16.58 8.86
CA GLU A 10 -5.28 17.46 9.88
C GLU A 10 -6.20 17.63 11.10
N ARG A 11 -7.52 17.83 10.88
CA ARG A 11 -8.50 17.91 11.98
C ARG A 11 -8.58 16.66 12.86
N PHE A 12 -8.37 15.48 12.27
CA PHE A 12 -8.31 14.25 13.06
C PHE A 12 -7.01 14.14 13.83
N MET A 13 -5.90 14.54 13.23
CA MET A 13 -4.58 14.50 13.88
C MET A 13 -4.47 15.51 15.04
N GLU A 14 -5.13 16.67 14.95
CA GLU A 14 -5.26 17.64 16.06
C GLU A 14 -5.95 17.04 17.31
N ASN A 15 -6.70 15.95 17.15
CA ASN A 15 -7.39 15.24 18.23
C ASN A 15 -6.70 13.91 18.58
N ASP A 16 -5.38 13.85 18.58
CA ASP A 16 -4.56 12.68 18.91
C ASP A 16 -4.83 11.43 18.07
N THR A 17 -5.47 11.60 16.91
CA THR A 17 -5.72 10.50 15.97
C THR A 17 -4.55 10.33 15.02
N LYS A 18 -3.96 9.15 14.99
CA LYS A 18 -2.91 8.80 14.02
C LYS A 18 -3.51 8.19 12.76
N ILE A 19 -3.26 8.81 11.61
CA ILE A 19 -3.76 8.35 10.32
C ILE A 19 -2.67 7.56 9.61
N LEU A 20 -2.99 6.32 9.22
CA LEU A 20 -2.14 5.46 8.41
C LEU A 20 -2.83 5.18 7.08
N LYS A 21 -2.21 5.59 5.97
CA LYS A 21 -2.77 5.43 4.62
C LYS A 21 -2.04 4.32 3.89
N PHE A 22 -2.71 3.20 3.64
CA PHE A 22 -2.15 2.07 2.89
C PHE A 22 -2.71 2.03 1.47
N TYR A 23 -1.82 1.88 0.50
CA TYR A 23 -2.18 1.60 -0.87
C TYR A 23 -1.68 0.20 -1.25
N LEU A 24 -2.62 -0.69 -1.55
CA LEU A 24 -2.31 -2.07 -1.97
C LEU A 24 -2.07 -2.11 -3.48
N SER A 25 -0.81 -2.02 -3.89
CA SER A 25 -0.40 -2.03 -5.28
C SER A 25 -0.32 -3.46 -5.82
N ILE A 26 -0.92 -3.68 -6.98
CA ILE A 26 -0.79 -4.94 -7.73
C ILE A 26 -0.38 -4.64 -9.17
N GLU A 27 0.21 -5.61 -9.84
CA GLU A 27 0.54 -5.52 -11.25
C GLU A 27 -0.68 -5.80 -12.13
N LYS A 28 -0.70 -5.23 -13.33
CA LYS A 28 -1.78 -5.43 -14.32
C LYS A 28 -2.05 -6.91 -14.60
N GLY A 29 -0.97 -7.69 -14.75
CA GLY A 29 -1.06 -9.14 -14.97
C GLY A 29 -1.72 -9.88 -13.81
N THR A 30 -1.33 -9.54 -12.58
CA THR A 30 -1.92 -10.11 -11.36
C THR A 30 -3.40 -9.75 -11.24
N GLN A 31 -3.78 -8.50 -11.56
CA GLN A 31 -5.18 -8.10 -11.53
C GLN A 31 -6.01 -8.88 -12.56
N LYS A 32 -5.52 -8.97 -13.81
CA LYS A 32 -6.16 -9.75 -14.87
C LYS A 32 -6.38 -11.19 -14.43
N MET A 33 -5.33 -11.87 -13.98
CA MET A 33 -5.40 -13.25 -13.50
C MET A 33 -6.45 -13.42 -12.36
N ARG A 34 -6.51 -12.47 -11.43
CA ARG A 34 -7.48 -12.53 -10.33
C ARG A 34 -8.93 -12.32 -10.78
N ILE A 35 -9.16 -11.47 -11.77
CA ILE A 35 -10.49 -11.26 -12.37
C ILE A 35 -10.92 -12.52 -13.13
N GLU A 36 -10.05 -13.08 -13.95
CA GLU A 36 -10.29 -14.34 -14.68
C GLU A 36 -10.63 -15.50 -13.72
N LYS A 37 -9.84 -15.66 -12.66
CA LYS A 37 -10.11 -16.67 -11.63
C LYS A 37 -11.48 -16.49 -10.97
N ARG A 38 -11.90 -15.23 -10.74
CA ARG A 38 -13.24 -14.94 -10.18
C ARG A 38 -14.34 -15.26 -11.17
N LYS A 39 -14.18 -14.91 -12.47
CA LYS A 39 -15.16 -15.22 -13.53
C LYS A 39 -15.47 -16.72 -13.60
N ASN A 40 -14.44 -17.53 -13.46
CA ASN A 40 -14.54 -18.98 -13.59
C ASN A 40 -14.91 -19.71 -12.29
N SER A 41 -15.14 -18.97 -11.20
CA SER A 41 -15.48 -19.56 -9.90
C SER A 41 -16.98 -19.48 -9.62
N PRO A 42 -17.68 -20.62 -9.46
CA PRO A 42 -19.11 -20.63 -9.15
C PRO A 42 -19.45 -19.98 -7.80
N LEU A 43 -18.46 -19.85 -6.90
CA LEU A 43 -18.67 -19.32 -5.55
C LEU A 43 -18.49 -17.81 -5.45
N VAL A 44 -17.75 -17.19 -6.38
CA VAL A 44 -17.34 -15.77 -6.24
C VAL A 44 -17.51 -14.93 -7.52
N TYR A 45 -18.11 -15.47 -8.59
CA TYR A 45 -18.34 -14.74 -9.85
C TYR A 45 -19.16 -13.46 -9.65
N TRP A 46 -20.08 -13.48 -8.71
CA TRP A 46 -20.95 -12.35 -8.35
C TRP A 46 -20.19 -11.16 -7.75
N LYS A 47 -18.94 -11.34 -7.33
CA LYS A 47 -18.06 -10.27 -6.79
C LYS A 47 -17.39 -9.44 -7.88
N ILE A 48 -17.63 -9.69 -9.15
CA ILE A 48 -17.06 -8.94 -10.25
C ILE A 48 -18.01 -7.77 -10.56
N SER A 49 -17.47 -6.57 -10.52
CA SER A 49 -18.18 -5.36 -10.93
C SER A 49 -17.78 -4.94 -12.34
N GLU A 50 -18.61 -4.10 -12.98
CA GLU A 50 -18.22 -3.46 -14.24
C GLU A 50 -16.95 -2.62 -14.08
N ASN A 51 -16.72 -2.03 -12.91
CA ASN A 51 -15.53 -1.24 -12.63
C ASN A 51 -14.26 -2.10 -12.61
N ASP A 52 -14.34 -3.37 -12.17
CA ASP A 52 -13.21 -4.29 -12.24
C ASP A 52 -12.80 -4.55 -13.69
N LEU A 53 -13.76 -4.68 -14.60
CA LEU A 53 -13.51 -4.90 -16.03
C LEU A 53 -12.98 -3.63 -16.70
N LYS A 54 -13.65 -2.51 -16.50
CA LYS A 54 -13.22 -1.19 -17.02
C LYS A 54 -11.83 -0.78 -16.51
N GLY A 55 -11.46 -1.21 -15.30
CA GLY A 55 -10.17 -0.94 -14.69
C GLY A 55 -8.99 -1.57 -15.42
N LEU A 56 -9.18 -2.74 -16.05
CA LEU A 56 -8.15 -3.38 -16.88
C LEU A 56 -7.91 -2.61 -18.19
N ASP A 57 -8.97 -2.17 -18.84
CA ASP A 57 -8.90 -1.47 -20.14
C ASP A 57 -8.32 -0.06 -19.97
N ARG A 58 -8.57 0.57 -18.82
CA ARG A 58 -8.15 1.94 -18.51
C ARG A 58 -7.00 2.00 -17.51
N TRP A 59 -6.14 0.99 -17.48
CA TRP A 59 -5.02 0.87 -16.56
C TRP A 59 -4.14 2.12 -16.47
N ASP A 60 -3.81 2.69 -17.63
CA ASP A 60 -2.91 3.85 -17.69
C ASP A 60 -3.55 5.11 -17.11
N ILE A 61 -4.87 5.29 -17.36
CA ILE A 61 -5.65 6.38 -16.79
C ILE A 61 -5.74 6.24 -15.26
N PHE A 62 -6.03 5.03 -14.77
CA PHE A 62 -6.05 4.78 -13.32
C PHE A 62 -4.68 4.99 -12.68
N THR A 63 -3.61 4.61 -13.37
CA THR A 63 -2.25 4.84 -12.91
C THR A 63 -1.93 6.33 -12.79
N LEU A 64 -2.32 7.13 -13.79
CA LEU A 64 -2.16 8.58 -13.76
C LEU A 64 -2.89 9.21 -12.56
N TYR A 65 -4.17 8.85 -12.35
CA TYR A 65 -4.94 9.36 -11.21
C TYR A 65 -4.39 8.89 -9.86
N LYS A 66 -3.87 7.68 -9.78
CA LYS A 66 -3.17 7.17 -8.59
C LYS A 66 -1.94 8.03 -8.27
N GLU A 67 -1.12 8.33 -9.27
CA GLU A 67 0.08 9.18 -9.08
C GLU A 67 -0.31 10.60 -8.65
N GLN A 68 -1.34 11.17 -9.25
CA GLN A 68 -1.89 12.46 -8.83
C GLN A 68 -2.43 12.42 -7.39
N MET A 69 -3.08 11.34 -7.00
CA MET A 69 -3.56 11.15 -5.63
C MET A 69 -2.38 11.15 -4.66
N PHE A 70 -1.33 10.37 -4.91
CA PHE A 70 -0.17 10.35 -4.05
C PHE A 70 0.48 11.73 -3.93
N LYS A 71 0.69 12.40 -5.07
CA LYS A 71 1.29 13.73 -5.11
C LYS A 71 0.49 14.80 -4.34
N ASN A 72 -0.84 14.75 -4.44
CA ASN A 72 -1.70 15.79 -3.90
C ASN A 72 -2.25 15.50 -2.50
N THR A 73 -2.07 14.29 -1.99
CA THR A 73 -2.67 13.87 -0.72
C THR A 73 -1.69 13.17 0.21
N SER A 74 -0.40 13.12 -0.13
CA SER A 74 0.64 12.66 0.79
C SER A 74 1.23 13.86 1.52
N HIS A 75 1.44 13.73 2.83
CA HIS A 75 2.13 14.73 3.64
C HIS A 75 2.92 14.03 4.77
N PRO A 76 3.92 14.69 5.37
CA PRO A 76 4.85 14.05 6.31
C PRO A 76 4.18 13.35 7.51
N GLU A 77 3.09 13.90 8.00
CA GLU A 77 2.39 13.37 9.19
C GLU A 77 1.50 12.17 8.87
N ALA A 78 1.00 12.09 7.63
CA ALA A 78 0.22 10.96 7.14
C ALA A 78 0.60 10.59 5.68
N PRO A 79 1.77 10.00 5.46
CA PRO A 79 2.22 9.61 4.13
C PRO A 79 1.46 8.39 3.60
N TRP A 80 1.42 8.24 2.29
CA TRP A 80 0.94 7.01 1.66
C TRP A 80 1.98 5.90 1.76
N ILE A 81 1.58 4.78 2.35
CA ILE A 81 2.38 3.57 2.48
C ILE A 81 1.96 2.60 1.38
N VAL A 82 2.83 2.42 0.39
CA VAL A 82 2.56 1.55 -0.75
C VAL A 82 3.03 0.13 -0.44
N LEU A 83 2.10 -0.81 -0.42
CA LEU A 83 2.37 -2.24 -0.18
C LEU A 83 2.25 -3.03 -1.48
N ASN A 84 3.23 -3.88 -1.78
CA ASN A 84 3.10 -4.85 -2.85
C ASN A 84 2.09 -5.94 -2.46
N ALA A 85 0.93 -5.94 -3.14
CA ALA A 85 -0.16 -6.87 -2.88
C ALA A 85 -0.32 -7.95 -3.97
N ASN A 86 0.73 -8.21 -4.75
CA ASN A 86 0.78 -9.37 -5.65
C ASN A 86 0.65 -10.67 -4.84
N ASP A 87 1.26 -10.74 -3.66
CA ASP A 87 0.94 -11.73 -2.63
C ASP A 87 0.14 -11.07 -1.49
N LYS A 88 -1.09 -11.53 -1.29
CA LYS A 88 -1.98 -10.98 -0.28
C LYS A 88 -1.51 -11.25 1.15
N LYS A 89 -0.92 -12.41 1.41
CA LYS A 89 -0.46 -12.78 2.75
C LYS A 89 0.72 -11.90 3.17
N ILE A 90 1.65 -11.70 2.25
CA ILE A 90 2.81 -10.82 2.45
C ILE A 90 2.35 -9.38 2.67
N ALA A 91 1.43 -8.87 1.85
CA ALA A 91 0.90 -7.52 2.01
C ALA A 91 0.24 -7.30 3.38
N VAL A 92 -0.57 -8.25 3.85
CA VAL A 92 -1.19 -8.20 5.19
C VAL A 92 -0.12 -8.20 6.28
N LEU A 93 0.88 -9.07 6.17
CA LEU A 93 1.97 -9.14 7.14
C LEU A 93 2.74 -7.81 7.22
N HIS A 94 3.05 -7.20 6.08
CA HIS A 94 3.72 -5.90 6.04
C HIS A 94 2.86 -4.79 6.63
N ALA A 95 1.56 -4.75 6.32
CA ALA A 95 0.64 -3.78 6.92
C ALA A 95 0.60 -3.90 8.44
N LEU A 96 0.45 -5.12 8.97
CA LEU A 96 0.44 -5.37 10.41
C LEU A 96 1.76 -4.97 11.08
N ARG A 97 2.89 -5.28 10.46
CA ARG A 97 4.21 -4.88 10.97
C ARG A 97 4.37 -3.37 11.02
N TYR A 98 3.93 -2.68 9.97
CA TYR A 98 3.98 -1.23 9.94
C TYR A 98 3.13 -0.63 11.06
N ILE A 99 1.90 -1.10 11.24
CA ILE A 99 1.01 -0.66 12.33
C ILE A 99 1.68 -0.90 13.69
N LEU A 100 2.14 -2.12 13.95
CA LEU A 100 2.80 -2.46 15.21
C LEU A 100 4.10 -1.68 15.43
N GLY A 101 4.86 -1.39 14.37
CA GLY A 101 6.06 -0.54 14.46
C GLY A 101 5.75 0.93 14.78
N THR A 102 4.56 1.39 14.39
CA THR A 102 4.16 2.80 14.53
C THR A 102 3.64 3.15 15.92
N PHE A 103 3.04 2.20 16.63
CA PHE A 103 2.48 2.41 17.96
C PHE A 103 3.37 1.81 19.04
N ASP A 104 3.35 2.45 20.22
CA ASP A 104 3.95 1.89 21.43
C ASP A 104 2.89 1.07 22.16
N TYR A 105 3.26 -0.13 22.58
CA TYR A 105 2.39 -1.04 23.32
C TYR A 105 3.22 -1.88 24.29
N PRO A 106 2.61 -2.39 25.37
CA PRO A 106 3.31 -3.25 26.34
C PRO A 106 3.93 -4.46 25.64
N ASN A 107 5.14 -4.83 26.04
CA ASN A 107 5.89 -5.97 25.51
C ASN A 107 6.30 -5.87 24.02
N LYS A 108 6.41 -4.67 23.46
CA LYS A 108 6.89 -4.44 22.09
C LYS A 108 8.27 -5.04 21.81
N ASP A 109 9.14 -5.03 22.82
CA ASP A 109 10.53 -5.49 22.75
C ASP A 109 10.72 -6.97 23.08
N LEU A 110 9.65 -7.74 23.23
CA LEU A 110 9.78 -9.19 23.39
C LEU A 110 10.50 -9.81 22.19
N PRO A 111 11.41 -10.77 22.43
CA PRO A 111 12.15 -11.43 21.36
C PRO A 111 11.18 -12.08 20.36
N LYS A 112 11.30 -11.69 19.10
CA LYS A 112 10.49 -12.26 18.02
C LYS A 112 10.90 -13.70 17.76
N PRO A 113 9.95 -14.63 17.52
CA PRO A 113 10.29 -16.01 17.17
C PRO A 113 11.26 -16.05 15.99
N LYS A 114 12.31 -16.83 16.05
CA LYS A 114 13.34 -16.97 14.99
C LYS A 114 12.75 -17.35 13.62
N ILE A 115 11.66 -18.10 13.62
CA ILE A 115 10.91 -18.52 12.41
C ILE A 115 10.42 -17.33 11.56
N TRP A 116 10.27 -16.15 12.16
CA TRP A 116 9.81 -14.94 11.46
C TRP A 116 10.94 -14.17 10.77
N THR A 117 12.21 -14.48 11.07
CA THR A 117 13.36 -13.75 10.54
C THR A 117 13.96 -14.36 9.27
N GLU A 118 13.82 -15.66 9.06
CA GLU A 118 14.52 -16.36 7.98
C GLU A 118 13.84 -16.25 6.61
N ASN A 119 12.52 -16.06 6.54
CA ASN A 119 11.77 -15.95 5.27
C ASN A 119 11.43 -14.51 4.85
N ILE A 120 11.97 -13.50 5.50
CA ILE A 120 11.53 -12.10 5.33
C ILE A 120 12.63 -11.24 4.71
N ASN A 121 13.85 -11.73 4.61
CA ASN A 121 14.95 -10.98 4.03
C ASN A 121 14.78 -10.65 2.53
N ASP A 122 13.85 -11.30 1.83
CA ASP A 122 13.56 -11.02 0.43
C ASP A 122 12.55 -9.86 0.21
N TYR A 123 11.92 -9.34 1.28
CA TYR A 123 10.90 -8.29 1.18
C TYR A 123 11.06 -7.26 2.29
N SER A 124 12.20 -6.57 2.31
CA SER A 124 12.41 -5.48 3.25
C SER A 124 11.61 -4.25 2.87
N LEU A 125 10.68 -3.86 3.74
CA LEU A 125 10.09 -2.54 3.73
C LEU A 125 10.98 -1.63 4.54
N THR A 126 11.52 -0.59 3.94
CA THR A 126 12.24 0.42 4.70
C THR A 126 11.76 1.80 4.38
N ILE A 127 11.31 2.43 5.44
CA ILE A 127 11.06 3.87 5.53
C ILE A 127 12.33 4.46 6.15
N ASN A 128 12.88 5.47 5.50
CA ASN A 128 14.10 6.17 5.90
C ASN A 128 15.41 5.34 5.87
N LYS A 129 16.00 5.15 4.70
CA LYS A 129 17.39 4.70 4.42
C LYS A 129 17.65 3.20 4.19
N VAL A 130 16.74 2.41 3.72
CA VAL A 130 17.05 1.03 3.36
C VAL A 130 16.56 0.65 1.96
N PRO A 131 17.38 -0.05 1.16
CA PRO A 131 17.10 -0.26 -0.25
C PRO A 131 15.87 -1.14 -0.48
N PHE A 132 14.96 -0.65 -1.30
CA PHE A 132 13.83 -1.41 -1.80
C PHE A 132 14.30 -2.36 -2.92
N ASN A 133 14.63 -3.57 -2.58
CA ASN A 133 14.81 -4.63 -3.57
C ASN A 133 13.42 -5.15 -3.95
N ASN A 134 13.03 -5.03 -5.22
CA ASN A 134 11.78 -5.52 -5.84
C ASN A 134 10.55 -4.61 -5.84
N LEU A 135 10.72 -3.30 -5.81
CA LEU A 135 9.63 -2.41 -6.21
C LEU A 135 9.52 -2.37 -7.74
N SER A 136 8.29 -2.36 -8.26
CA SER A 136 8.10 -2.01 -9.66
C SER A 136 8.61 -0.59 -9.91
N TYR A 137 9.07 -0.30 -11.13
CA TYR A 137 9.60 1.02 -11.51
C TYR A 137 8.67 2.17 -11.10
N GLN A 138 7.35 1.96 -11.16
CA GLN A 138 6.37 2.96 -10.76
C GLN A 138 6.28 3.17 -9.25
N GLN A 139 6.45 2.12 -8.45
CA GLN A 139 6.51 2.21 -7.00
C GLN A 139 7.78 2.95 -6.54
N TYR A 140 8.90 2.69 -7.19
CA TYR A 140 10.14 3.42 -6.99
C TYR A 140 10.00 4.92 -7.31
N LYS A 141 9.34 5.27 -8.43
CA LYS A 141 9.11 6.66 -8.84
C LYS A 141 8.27 7.46 -7.84
N VAL A 142 7.23 6.84 -7.26
CA VAL A 142 6.40 7.47 -6.21
C VAL A 142 7.22 7.75 -4.96
N LEU A 143 8.02 6.81 -4.50
CA LEU A 143 8.89 6.96 -3.34
C LEU A 143 10.00 8.00 -3.57
N LYS A 144 10.57 8.03 -4.79
CA LYS A 144 11.57 9.03 -5.16
C LYS A 144 10.99 10.44 -5.17
N VAL A 145 9.79 10.63 -5.72
CA VAL A 145 9.10 11.95 -5.68
C VAL A 145 8.81 12.40 -4.26
N MET A 146 8.57 11.47 -3.33
CA MET A 146 8.37 11.80 -1.91
C MET A 146 9.69 12.13 -1.20
N ALA A 147 10.79 11.46 -1.57
CA ALA A 147 12.11 11.72 -1.01
C ALA A 147 12.76 13.02 -1.55
N ASP A 148 12.46 13.39 -2.80
CA ASP A 148 12.97 14.62 -3.43
C ASP A 148 12.16 15.88 -3.04
N ALA A 149 11.09 15.72 -2.23
CA ALA A 149 10.23 16.80 -1.75
C ALA A 149 10.62 17.32 -0.33
N GLU A 150 11.66 16.75 0.27
CA GLU A 150 12.35 17.27 1.48
C GLU A 150 13.51 18.18 1.07
#